data_77949671a1d0f8024c9f817bfa7315fd
#
_entry.id   77949671a1d0f8024c9f817bfa7315fd
#
_cell.length_a   1.000
_cell.length_b   1.000
_cell.length_c   1.000
_cell.angle_alpha   90.00
_cell.angle_beta   90.00
_cell.angle_gamma   90.00
#
_symmetry.space_group_name_H-M   'P 1'
#
loop_
_entity.id
_entity.type
_entity.pdbx_description
1 polymer ?
#
loop_
_entity_poly.entity_id
_entity_poly.type
_entity_poly.pdbx_seq_one_letter_code
_entity_poly.pdbx_strand_id
1 'polypeptide(L)'
;DIDVCLIRGTTADEFGNISMEQEVAPLDALSQAMATKQRGGIVICQVMRLARGGGINHLFVQIPGILVDYVVLVDMVKEPHLHMQTFLEQYNPYYSGQVQFPEDSLFKPMDMSIRKIIARRSALELLPLGNCTVNLGIGMPEGVANIAREENIRDRMTLTVESGPIGGLPASGLSFGASYSPSCVVPQPSQFDFYDGGGLDIAFLGAGEVDAAGNVNVSKFGPKFAGCGGFINISQNARQVIFCTTFTADGLKIAAVDNRLQIAQEGKTAKFVEKVEQITFSGKYALEKGTVVKYVTERGVFQLEKEGLTLTEIAPGIDMERDILDRMQFKPRVVASPKLMNPAIFSEGKMNING
;
A
#
# COMPACT_ATOMS: atom_id res chain seq x y z
N ASP A 1 16.94 -2.70 -25.03
CA ASP A 1 18.04 -1.72 -24.87
C ASP A 1 17.48 -0.44 -24.31
N ILE A 2 18.26 0.27 -23.50
CA ILE A 2 17.86 1.55 -22.89
C ILE A 2 18.82 2.62 -23.42
N ASP A 3 18.30 3.56 -24.18
CA ASP A 3 19.11 4.59 -24.85
C ASP A 3 19.33 5.80 -23.96
N VAL A 4 18.32 6.17 -23.14
CA VAL A 4 18.37 7.34 -22.26
C VAL A 4 17.74 7.01 -20.91
N CYS A 5 18.43 7.40 -19.84
CA CYS A 5 17.92 7.35 -18.48
C CYS A 5 17.82 8.77 -17.92
N LEU A 6 16.64 9.13 -17.44
CA LEU A 6 16.38 10.39 -16.75
C LEU A 6 16.17 10.09 -15.26
N ILE A 7 17.08 10.55 -14.43
CA ILE A 7 17.06 10.35 -12.98
C ILE A 7 17.15 11.70 -12.25
N ARG A 8 16.88 11.67 -10.97
CA ARG A 8 16.90 12.85 -10.12
C ARG A 8 17.70 12.57 -8.85
N GLY A 9 18.36 13.61 -8.35
CA GLY A 9 19.01 13.62 -7.05
C GLY A 9 18.95 15.02 -6.44
N THR A 10 19.52 15.18 -5.27
CA THR A 10 19.51 16.47 -4.56
C THR A 10 20.74 17.31 -4.93
N THR A 11 21.94 16.75 -4.80
CA THR A 11 23.20 17.44 -5.00
C THR A 11 24.09 16.66 -5.95
N ALA A 12 24.72 17.33 -6.90
CA ALA A 12 25.82 16.78 -7.70
C ALA A 12 27.14 17.44 -7.33
N ASP A 13 28.25 16.72 -7.33
CA ASP A 13 29.59 17.33 -7.28
C ASP A 13 30.18 17.50 -8.68
N GLU A 14 31.35 18.17 -8.77
CA GLU A 14 32.05 18.41 -10.04
C GLU A 14 32.52 17.13 -10.73
N PHE A 15 32.53 16.00 -10.05
CA PHE A 15 32.86 14.69 -10.61
C PHE A 15 31.61 13.91 -11.06
N GLY A 16 30.43 14.50 -10.94
CA GLY A 16 29.15 13.89 -11.30
C GLY A 16 28.60 12.91 -10.27
N ASN A 17 29.18 12.83 -9.07
CA ASN A 17 28.62 12.05 -7.97
C ASN A 17 27.33 12.71 -7.48
N ILE A 18 26.29 11.89 -7.26
CA ILE A 18 24.97 12.38 -6.86
C ILE A 18 24.59 11.87 -5.47
N SER A 19 24.11 12.77 -4.63
CA SER A 19 23.46 12.45 -3.36
C SER A 19 21.96 12.75 -3.39
N MET A 20 21.20 12.15 -2.47
CA MET A 20 19.73 12.19 -2.44
C MET A 20 19.18 12.60 -1.08
N GLU A 21 19.87 13.47 -0.37
CA GLU A 21 19.56 13.83 1.01
C GLU A 21 18.23 14.57 1.23
N GLN A 22 17.60 15.06 0.17
CA GLN A 22 16.26 15.67 0.22
C GLN A 22 15.21 14.94 -0.62
N GLU A 23 15.59 13.83 -1.25
CA GLU A 23 14.62 12.97 -1.91
C GLU A 23 13.84 12.14 -0.88
N VAL A 24 12.65 11.70 -1.25
CA VAL A 24 11.83 10.79 -0.39
C VAL A 24 12.45 9.42 -0.27
N ALA A 25 13.15 8.96 -1.32
CA ALA A 25 13.84 7.68 -1.41
C ALA A 25 14.76 7.67 -2.64
N PRO A 26 15.82 6.85 -2.66
CA PRO A 26 16.69 6.69 -3.82
C PRO A 26 16.00 5.94 -4.97
N LEU A 27 14.90 5.26 -4.71
CA LEU A 27 14.18 4.44 -5.66
C LEU A 27 15.09 3.40 -6.33
N ASP A 28 14.95 3.19 -7.61
CA ASP A 28 15.76 2.30 -8.45
C ASP A 28 16.75 3.07 -9.36
N ALA A 29 17.01 4.36 -9.06
CA ALA A 29 17.81 5.24 -9.89
C ALA A 29 19.23 4.70 -10.19
N LEU A 30 19.88 4.10 -9.21
CA LEU A 30 21.20 3.47 -9.40
C LEU A 30 21.13 2.30 -10.38
N SER A 31 20.12 1.42 -10.24
CA SER A 31 19.92 0.27 -11.12
C SER A 31 19.62 0.69 -12.56
N GLN A 32 18.81 1.75 -12.73
CA GLN A 32 18.48 2.33 -14.03
C GLN A 32 19.73 2.90 -14.71
N ALA A 33 20.54 3.69 -13.96
CA ALA A 33 21.78 4.25 -14.47
C ALA A 33 22.78 3.16 -14.90
N MET A 34 22.96 2.12 -14.07
CA MET A 34 23.80 0.97 -14.40
C MET A 34 23.34 0.25 -15.67
N ALA A 35 22.05 -0.08 -15.77
CA ALA A 35 21.50 -0.78 -16.93
C ALA A 35 21.69 0.03 -18.23
N THR A 36 21.47 1.34 -18.16
CA THR A 36 21.65 2.26 -19.30
C THR A 36 23.11 2.32 -19.75
N LYS A 37 24.04 2.50 -18.80
CA LYS A 37 25.48 2.58 -19.13
C LYS A 37 26.05 1.29 -19.71
N GLN A 38 25.59 0.12 -19.25
CA GLN A 38 26.01 -1.18 -19.79
C GLN A 38 25.67 -1.34 -21.28
N ARG A 39 24.69 -0.62 -21.77
CA ARG A 39 24.25 -0.63 -23.17
C ARG A 39 24.81 0.53 -24.00
N GLY A 40 25.63 1.39 -23.41
CA GLY A 40 26.18 2.58 -24.05
C GLY A 40 25.19 3.73 -24.15
N GLY A 41 24.08 3.69 -23.38
CA GLY A 41 23.09 4.76 -23.30
C GLY A 41 23.58 5.96 -22.48
N ILE A 42 22.77 7.01 -22.46
CA ILE A 42 23.04 8.31 -21.84
C ILE A 42 22.25 8.43 -20.55
N VAL A 43 22.92 8.81 -19.46
CA VAL A 43 22.30 9.08 -18.14
C VAL A 43 22.33 10.57 -17.87
N ILE A 44 21.14 11.15 -17.69
CA ILE A 44 20.93 12.57 -17.39
C ILE A 44 20.34 12.67 -15.99
N CYS A 45 21.03 13.36 -15.08
CA CYS A 45 20.58 13.55 -13.71
C CYS A 45 20.17 15.02 -13.46
N GLN A 46 18.93 15.22 -13.02
CA GLN A 46 18.46 16.52 -12.56
C GLN A 46 18.80 16.68 -11.07
N VAL A 47 19.34 17.86 -10.69
CA VAL A 47 19.66 18.18 -9.29
C VAL A 47 19.24 19.61 -8.94
N MET A 48 19.12 19.89 -7.65
CA MET A 48 18.78 21.24 -7.16
C MET A 48 20.02 22.06 -6.78
N ARG A 49 21.22 21.46 -6.67
CA ARG A 49 22.45 22.20 -6.32
C ARG A 49 23.71 21.46 -6.75
N LEU A 50 24.79 22.25 -6.83
CA LEU A 50 26.13 21.76 -7.13
C LEU A 50 27.04 21.92 -5.91
N ALA A 51 27.89 20.94 -5.67
CA ALA A 51 28.96 20.96 -4.69
C ALA A 51 30.33 20.95 -5.39
N ARG A 52 31.39 21.35 -4.69
CA ARG A 52 32.77 21.16 -5.17
C ARG A 52 33.09 19.69 -5.27
N GLY A 53 34.03 19.33 -6.17
CA GLY A 53 34.52 17.96 -6.32
C GLY A 53 35.00 17.39 -4.99
N GLY A 54 34.48 16.20 -4.61
CA GLY A 54 34.71 15.59 -3.31
C GLY A 54 33.98 16.24 -2.14
N GLY A 55 33.03 17.17 -2.40
CA GLY A 55 32.21 17.81 -1.38
C GLY A 55 31.08 16.94 -0.83
N ILE A 56 30.77 15.86 -1.51
CA ILE A 56 29.80 14.86 -1.04
C ILE A 56 30.54 13.75 -0.27
N ASN A 57 30.12 13.46 0.96
CA ASN A 57 30.67 12.31 1.68
C ASN A 57 30.38 11.04 0.88
N HIS A 58 31.43 10.25 0.64
CA HIS A 58 31.36 9.03 -0.18
C HIS A 58 30.29 8.02 0.26
N LEU A 59 29.95 7.99 1.54
CA LEU A 59 28.88 7.14 2.07
C LEU A 59 27.46 7.59 1.64
N PHE A 60 27.31 8.86 1.23
CA PHE A 60 26.04 9.44 0.78
C PHE A 60 25.96 9.57 -0.74
N VAL A 61 26.98 9.15 -1.48
CA VAL A 61 26.90 9.05 -2.94
C VAL A 61 25.98 7.90 -3.30
N GLN A 62 24.79 8.24 -3.82
CA GLN A 62 23.80 7.24 -4.27
C GLN A 62 24.08 6.81 -5.71
N ILE A 63 24.54 7.74 -6.56
CA ILE A 63 24.88 7.43 -7.95
C ILE A 63 26.30 7.92 -8.22
N PRO A 64 27.25 6.99 -8.51
CA PRO A 64 28.62 7.35 -8.84
C PRO A 64 28.72 8.15 -10.14
N GLY A 65 29.59 9.15 -10.19
CA GLY A 65 29.75 10.02 -11.35
C GLY A 65 30.15 9.29 -12.64
N ILE A 66 30.79 8.12 -12.55
CA ILE A 66 31.10 7.27 -13.72
C ILE A 66 29.86 6.79 -14.49
N LEU A 67 28.68 6.86 -13.86
CA LEU A 67 27.41 6.48 -14.47
C LEU A 67 26.65 7.69 -15.05
N VAL A 68 27.08 8.94 -14.78
CA VAL A 68 26.33 10.16 -15.14
C VAL A 68 27.02 10.87 -16.29
N ASP A 69 26.31 11.08 -17.39
CA ASP A 69 26.84 11.81 -18.55
C ASP A 69 26.53 13.30 -18.47
N TYR A 70 25.36 13.66 -17.97
CA TYR A 70 24.92 15.05 -17.88
C TYR A 70 24.24 15.34 -16.55
N VAL A 71 24.55 16.51 -15.98
CA VAL A 71 23.86 17.05 -14.81
C VAL A 71 23.05 18.28 -15.23
N VAL A 72 21.78 18.30 -14.90
CA VAL A 72 20.88 19.43 -15.14
C VAL A 72 20.57 20.10 -13.81
N LEU A 73 21.03 21.32 -13.63
CA LEU A 73 20.75 22.14 -12.45
C LEU A 73 19.42 22.85 -12.62
N VAL A 74 18.48 22.65 -11.69
CA VAL A 74 17.21 23.38 -11.64
C VAL A 74 17.43 24.74 -10.97
N ASP A 75 16.90 25.81 -11.56
CA ASP A 75 16.83 27.12 -10.91
C ASP A 75 15.70 27.11 -9.86
N MET A 76 16.05 26.74 -8.64
CA MET A 76 15.08 26.62 -7.54
C MET A 76 14.42 27.94 -7.13
N VAL A 77 14.92 29.07 -7.63
CA VAL A 77 14.30 30.40 -7.38
C VAL A 77 13.23 30.69 -8.41
N LYS A 78 13.51 30.41 -9.69
CA LYS A 78 12.59 30.73 -10.79
C LYS A 78 11.60 29.59 -11.08
N GLU A 79 12.06 28.35 -10.97
CA GLU A 79 11.32 27.16 -11.42
C GLU A 79 11.30 26.03 -10.37
N PRO A 80 10.94 26.33 -9.11
CA PRO A 80 10.97 25.34 -8.04
C PRO A 80 10.06 24.13 -8.32
N HIS A 81 9.00 24.35 -9.11
CA HIS A 81 8.05 23.31 -9.52
C HIS A 81 8.67 22.20 -10.40
N LEU A 82 9.84 22.42 -10.97
CA LEU A 82 10.57 21.39 -11.72
C LEU A 82 11.29 20.38 -10.83
N HIS A 83 11.39 20.64 -9.52
CA HIS A 83 12.02 19.74 -8.57
C HIS A 83 11.11 19.51 -7.34
N MET A 84 10.00 18.84 -7.57
CA MET A 84 9.03 18.47 -6.54
C MET A 84 9.46 17.20 -5.84
N GLN A 85 9.39 17.16 -4.52
CA GLN A 85 9.69 15.95 -3.72
C GLN A 85 8.62 14.88 -3.90
N THR A 86 7.34 15.31 -3.96
CA THR A 86 6.18 14.47 -4.33
C THR A 86 5.33 15.21 -5.36
N PHE A 87 4.24 14.62 -5.84
CA PHE A 87 3.31 15.32 -6.72
C PHE A 87 2.63 16.55 -6.06
N LEU A 88 2.50 16.52 -4.73
CA LEU A 88 1.80 17.58 -3.99
C LEU A 88 2.73 18.60 -3.33
N GLU A 89 3.97 18.20 -3.02
CA GLU A 89 4.85 18.96 -2.15
C GLU A 89 6.20 19.21 -2.83
N GLN A 90 6.59 20.47 -2.90
CA GLN A 90 7.91 20.83 -3.36
C GLN A 90 8.98 20.29 -2.43
N TYR A 91 8.79 20.45 -1.13
CA TYR A 91 9.68 19.96 -0.11
C TYR A 91 8.96 19.79 1.24
N ASN A 92 9.18 18.65 1.87
CA ASN A 92 8.70 18.35 3.20
C ASN A 92 9.85 17.74 4.02
N PRO A 93 10.37 18.44 5.05
CA PRO A 93 11.53 18.00 5.83
C PRO A 93 11.27 16.71 6.64
N TYR A 94 10.01 16.35 6.83
CA TYR A 94 9.65 15.11 7.50
C TYR A 94 9.94 13.86 6.65
N TYR A 95 9.92 13.99 5.32
CA TYR A 95 10.23 12.86 4.41
C TYR A 95 11.73 12.61 4.31
N SER A 96 12.55 13.65 4.40
CA SER A 96 14.01 13.56 4.33
C SER A 96 14.71 13.35 5.68
N GLY A 97 13.94 13.23 6.76
CA GLY A 97 14.48 13.00 8.10
C GLY A 97 15.17 14.22 8.75
N GLN A 98 15.05 15.41 8.16
CA GLN A 98 15.64 16.63 8.71
C GLN A 98 14.90 17.13 9.96
N VAL A 99 13.60 16.83 10.05
CA VAL A 99 12.75 17.18 11.19
C VAL A 99 11.87 15.97 11.51
N GLN A 100 11.66 15.72 12.81
CA GLN A 100 10.76 14.66 13.26
C GLN A 100 9.29 15.07 13.11
N PHE A 101 8.48 14.21 12.57
CA PHE A 101 7.04 14.44 12.39
C PHE A 101 6.34 14.38 13.76
N PRO A 102 5.56 15.42 14.11
CA PRO A 102 4.85 15.46 15.39
C PRO A 102 3.56 14.63 15.32
N GLU A 103 3.71 13.32 15.28
CA GLU A 103 2.63 12.37 15.01
C GLU A 103 1.37 12.63 15.84
N ASP A 104 1.51 12.87 17.15
CA ASP A 104 0.36 12.98 18.06
C ASP A 104 -0.47 14.24 17.85
N SER A 105 0.15 15.33 17.38
CA SER A 105 -0.53 16.62 17.23
C SER A 105 -1.42 16.71 15.99
N LEU A 106 -1.21 15.85 14.99
CA LEU A 106 -1.90 15.91 13.69
C LEU A 106 -2.90 14.75 13.49
N PHE A 107 -2.97 13.84 14.44
CA PHE A 107 -3.88 12.72 14.34
C PHE A 107 -5.35 13.15 14.51
N LYS A 108 -6.18 12.71 13.58
CA LYS A 108 -7.65 12.80 13.69
C LYS A 108 -8.25 11.42 13.51
N PRO A 109 -9.14 10.99 14.42
CA PRO A 109 -9.90 9.76 14.23
C PRO A 109 -10.69 9.79 12.90
N MET A 110 -10.83 8.63 12.28
CA MET A 110 -11.65 8.52 11.08
C MET A 110 -13.14 8.71 11.42
N ASP A 111 -13.87 9.42 10.56
CA ASP A 111 -15.35 9.43 10.63
C ASP A 111 -15.91 8.06 10.28
N MET A 112 -17.10 7.73 10.84
CA MET A 112 -17.80 6.49 10.52
C MET A 112 -18.12 6.45 9.02
N SER A 113 -17.66 5.39 8.36
CA SER A 113 -17.78 5.22 6.92
C SER A 113 -17.55 3.75 6.54
N ILE A 114 -17.84 3.39 5.29
CA ILE A 114 -17.50 2.07 4.73
C ILE A 114 -16.00 1.78 4.96
N ARG A 115 -15.15 2.76 4.70
CA ARG A 115 -13.69 2.64 4.89
C ARG A 115 -13.32 2.34 6.34
N LYS A 116 -13.94 3.03 7.31
CA LYS A 116 -13.68 2.81 8.73
C LYS A 116 -14.10 1.41 9.17
N ILE A 117 -15.26 0.93 8.72
CA ILE A 117 -15.77 -0.42 9.05
C ILE A 117 -14.81 -1.49 8.54
N ILE A 118 -14.41 -1.42 7.26
CA ILE A 118 -13.47 -2.37 6.65
C ILE A 118 -12.10 -2.30 7.36
N ALA A 119 -11.60 -1.10 7.61
CA ALA A 119 -10.33 -0.89 8.31
C ALA A 119 -10.35 -1.45 9.74
N ARG A 120 -11.43 -1.25 10.49
CA ARG A 120 -11.62 -1.79 11.83
C ARG A 120 -11.62 -3.31 11.84
N ARG A 121 -12.41 -3.93 10.92
CA ARG A 121 -12.40 -5.39 10.82
C ARG A 121 -11.01 -5.92 10.44
N SER A 122 -10.34 -5.26 9.49
CA SER A 122 -9.01 -5.66 9.04
C SER A 122 -7.94 -5.51 10.12
N ALA A 123 -8.00 -4.44 10.93
CA ALA A 123 -7.05 -4.19 12.01
C ALA A 123 -7.06 -5.30 13.09
N LEU A 124 -8.15 -6.04 13.25
CA LEU A 124 -8.22 -7.17 14.17
C LEU A 124 -7.23 -8.29 13.80
N GLU A 125 -6.83 -8.37 12.53
CA GLU A 125 -5.84 -9.36 12.06
C GLU A 125 -4.41 -9.06 12.58
N LEU A 126 -4.16 -7.88 13.12
CA LEU A 126 -2.88 -7.52 13.74
C LEU A 126 -2.74 -8.09 15.15
N LEU A 127 -3.86 -8.32 15.85
CA LEU A 127 -3.84 -8.68 17.27
C LEU A 127 -3.08 -9.97 17.57
N PRO A 128 -3.25 -11.08 16.80
CA PRO A 128 -2.56 -12.33 17.07
C PRO A 128 -1.08 -12.30 16.66
N LEU A 129 -0.61 -11.30 15.89
CA LEU A 129 0.75 -11.28 15.33
C LEU A 129 1.80 -10.69 16.29
N GLY A 130 1.39 -9.92 17.29
CA GLY A 130 2.34 -9.14 18.10
C GLY A 130 3.02 -8.06 17.26
N ASN A 131 4.36 -7.94 17.36
CA ASN A 131 5.13 -7.05 16.49
C ASN A 131 5.27 -7.67 15.10
N CYS A 132 4.86 -6.94 14.06
CA CYS A 132 4.83 -7.45 12.70
C CYS A 132 5.26 -6.41 11.66
N THR A 133 5.81 -6.90 10.56
CA THR A 133 6.15 -6.09 9.38
C THR A 133 4.96 -6.05 8.43
N VAL A 134 4.54 -4.84 8.10
CA VAL A 134 3.27 -4.58 7.41
C VAL A 134 3.48 -3.76 6.14
N ASN A 135 2.81 -4.14 5.07
CA ASN A 135 2.60 -3.28 3.90
C ASN A 135 1.12 -2.89 3.81
N LEU A 136 0.86 -1.63 3.48
CA LEU A 136 -0.47 -1.08 3.25
C LEU A 136 -0.59 -0.57 1.82
N GLY A 137 -1.50 -1.15 1.05
CA GLY A 137 -1.87 -0.65 -0.27
C GLY A 137 -2.61 0.69 -0.20
N ILE A 138 -2.65 1.40 -1.31
CA ILE A 138 -3.30 2.71 -1.45
C ILE A 138 -4.82 2.60 -1.24
N GLY A 139 -5.42 3.63 -0.69
CA GLY A 139 -6.87 3.80 -0.59
C GLY A 139 -7.47 3.09 0.62
N MET A 140 -8.30 2.08 0.42
CA MET A 140 -9.01 1.40 1.51
C MET A 140 -8.09 0.86 2.61
N PRO A 141 -6.97 0.17 2.28
CA PRO A 141 -6.05 -0.41 3.26
C PRO A 141 -5.34 0.61 4.16
N GLU A 142 -5.08 1.83 3.68
CA GLU A 142 -4.44 2.89 4.49
C GLU A 142 -5.19 3.16 5.80
N GLY A 143 -6.51 2.93 5.81
CA GLY A 143 -7.35 3.06 7.00
C GLY A 143 -6.92 2.18 8.17
N VAL A 144 -6.24 1.06 7.91
CA VAL A 144 -5.77 0.14 8.96
C VAL A 144 -4.77 0.82 9.89
N ALA A 145 -3.83 1.63 9.35
CA ALA A 145 -2.89 2.39 10.18
C ALA A 145 -3.60 3.43 11.07
N ASN A 146 -4.64 4.08 10.53
CA ASN A 146 -5.44 5.03 11.30
C ASN A 146 -6.17 4.32 12.45
N ILE A 147 -6.78 3.16 12.20
CA ILE A 147 -7.45 2.37 13.24
C ILE A 147 -6.45 1.84 14.26
N ALA A 148 -5.29 1.34 13.82
CA ALA A 148 -4.25 0.88 14.73
C ALA A 148 -3.83 2.00 15.71
N ARG A 149 -3.82 3.24 15.25
CA ARG A 149 -3.55 4.40 16.08
C ARG A 149 -4.73 4.75 17.00
N GLU A 150 -5.97 4.79 16.47
CA GLU A 150 -7.17 5.00 17.29
C GLU A 150 -7.23 4.02 18.46
N GLU A 151 -6.85 2.77 18.24
CA GLU A 151 -6.95 1.66 19.21
C GLU A 151 -5.66 1.43 20.01
N ASN A 152 -4.63 2.30 19.87
CA ASN A 152 -3.34 2.21 20.55
C ASN A 152 -2.58 0.88 20.31
N ILE A 153 -2.64 0.35 19.10
CA ILE A 153 -1.88 -0.83 18.66
C ILE A 153 -0.86 -0.50 17.55
N ARG A 154 -0.63 0.79 17.27
CA ARG A 154 0.28 1.26 16.21
C ARG A 154 1.72 0.75 16.41
N ASP A 155 2.18 0.66 17.65
CA ASP A 155 3.53 0.23 18.01
C ASP A 155 3.81 -1.24 17.66
N ARG A 156 2.77 -2.03 17.40
CA ARG A 156 2.90 -3.42 16.92
C ARG A 156 3.28 -3.51 15.44
N MET A 157 3.20 -2.40 14.69
CA MET A 157 3.39 -2.37 13.25
C MET A 157 4.69 -1.68 12.87
N THR A 158 5.56 -2.37 12.15
CA THR A 158 6.61 -1.74 11.35
C THR A 158 6.08 -1.61 9.93
N LEU A 159 5.68 -0.38 9.55
CA LEU A 159 5.17 -0.11 8.22
C LEU A 159 6.32 -0.05 7.21
N THR A 160 6.07 -0.54 6.01
CA THR A 160 7.01 -0.49 4.88
C THR A 160 6.32 0.05 3.64
N VAL A 161 7.06 0.78 2.82
CA VAL A 161 6.59 1.31 1.54
C VAL A 161 7.51 0.82 0.43
N GLU A 162 6.96 0.48 -0.73
CA GLU A 162 7.68 -0.14 -1.87
C GLU A 162 8.87 0.70 -2.34
N SER A 163 8.75 2.02 -2.27
CA SER A 163 9.80 2.98 -2.64
C SER A 163 11.06 2.93 -1.78
N GLY A 164 11.00 2.27 -0.60
CA GLY A 164 12.13 2.02 0.28
C GLY A 164 11.99 2.43 1.74
N PRO A 165 11.06 3.31 2.16
CA PRO A 165 10.90 3.67 3.57
C PRO A 165 10.47 2.48 4.43
N ILE A 166 11.09 2.36 5.60
CA ILE A 166 10.76 1.42 6.66
C ILE A 166 10.49 2.21 7.94
N GLY A 167 9.38 1.93 8.60
CA GLY A 167 8.92 2.71 9.76
C GLY A 167 8.25 4.02 9.35
N GLY A 168 8.00 4.87 10.34
CA GLY A 168 7.30 6.13 10.15
C GLY A 168 5.83 5.96 9.76
N LEU A 169 5.24 7.02 9.20
CA LEU A 169 3.86 7.04 8.74
C LEU A 169 3.83 7.24 7.21
N PRO A 170 3.38 6.25 6.40
CA PRO A 170 3.27 6.41 4.97
C PRO A 170 2.38 7.59 4.58
N ALA A 171 2.82 8.39 3.62
CA ALA A 171 2.02 9.46 3.04
C ALA A 171 0.91 8.88 2.16
N SER A 172 -0.22 9.57 2.09
CA SER A 172 -1.40 9.13 1.34
C SER A 172 -1.60 9.92 0.05
N GLY A 173 -2.52 9.44 -0.79
CA GLY A 173 -2.92 10.11 -2.02
C GLY A 173 -1.76 10.27 -3.00
N LEU A 174 -1.59 11.47 -3.57
CA LEU A 174 -0.55 11.76 -4.56
C LEU A 174 0.87 11.92 -3.97
N SER A 175 1.03 11.87 -2.66
CA SER A 175 2.33 11.76 -1.99
C SER A 175 2.68 10.31 -1.61
N PHE A 176 1.90 9.33 -2.04
CA PHE A 176 2.20 7.91 -1.83
C PHE A 176 3.60 7.56 -2.35
N GLY A 177 4.32 6.75 -1.58
CA GLY A 177 5.73 6.43 -1.80
C GLY A 177 6.65 7.15 -0.80
N ALA A 178 6.23 8.28 -0.24
CA ALA A 178 6.92 8.95 0.87
C ALA A 178 6.46 8.40 2.23
N SER A 179 7.26 8.62 3.27
CA SER A 179 6.90 8.32 4.66
C SER A 179 7.37 9.45 5.57
N TYR A 180 6.51 9.87 6.48
CA TYR A 180 6.86 10.84 7.53
C TYR A 180 7.77 10.16 8.56
N SER A 181 8.95 10.70 8.78
CA SER A 181 9.94 10.23 9.77
C SER A 181 10.17 8.71 9.72
N PRO A 182 10.53 8.14 8.57
CA PRO A 182 10.89 6.73 8.50
C PRO A 182 12.12 6.44 9.37
N SER A 183 12.23 5.24 9.90
CA SER A 183 13.41 4.79 10.65
C SER A 183 14.64 4.63 9.75
N CYS A 184 14.41 4.20 8.51
CA CYS A 184 15.41 4.16 7.46
C CYS A 184 14.75 4.15 6.09
N VAL A 185 15.56 4.41 5.06
CA VAL A 185 15.15 4.31 3.65
C VAL A 185 16.19 3.48 2.90
N VAL A 186 15.74 2.39 2.30
CA VAL A 186 16.60 1.52 1.47
C VAL A 186 16.29 1.75 -0.02
N PRO A 187 17.20 1.41 -0.94
CA PRO A 187 16.88 1.40 -2.36
C PRO A 187 15.69 0.48 -2.67
N GLN A 188 14.85 0.88 -3.62
CA GLN A 188 13.65 0.13 -4.01
C GLN A 188 13.93 -1.34 -4.39
N PRO A 189 15.00 -1.69 -5.16
CA PRO A 189 15.32 -3.09 -5.41
C PRO A 189 15.55 -3.90 -4.13
N SER A 190 16.26 -3.34 -3.15
CA SER A 190 16.49 -4.01 -1.87
C SER A 190 15.20 -4.18 -1.06
N GLN A 191 14.27 -3.22 -1.15
CA GLN A 191 12.96 -3.35 -0.53
C GLN A 191 12.14 -4.49 -1.15
N PHE A 192 12.20 -4.64 -2.48
CA PHE A 192 11.55 -5.75 -3.17
C PHE A 192 12.24 -7.09 -2.91
N ASP A 193 13.57 -7.15 -2.84
CA ASP A 193 14.28 -8.35 -2.41
C ASP A 193 13.82 -8.81 -1.02
N PHE A 194 13.61 -7.87 -0.10
CA PHE A 194 13.06 -8.15 1.22
C PHE A 194 11.63 -8.71 1.15
N TYR A 195 10.75 -8.13 0.31
CA TYR A 195 9.39 -8.63 0.12
C TYR A 195 9.37 -10.01 -0.52
N ASP A 196 10.12 -10.20 -1.60
CA ASP A 196 10.20 -11.48 -2.33
C ASP A 196 10.81 -12.59 -1.48
N GLY A 197 11.71 -12.23 -0.55
CA GLY A 197 12.26 -13.11 0.46
C GLY A 197 11.30 -13.50 1.59
N GLY A 198 10.05 -13.00 1.59
CA GLY A 198 9.05 -13.30 2.62
C GLY A 198 9.16 -12.43 3.87
N GLY A 199 9.68 -11.21 3.73
CA GLY A 199 9.88 -10.27 4.84
C GLY A 199 8.60 -9.66 5.40
N LEU A 200 7.45 -9.80 4.72
CA LEU A 200 6.17 -9.28 5.17
C LEU A 200 5.40 -10.33 6.00
N ASP A 201 5.07 -9.99 7.24
CA ASP A 201 4.19 -10.82 8.06
C ASP A 201 2.74 -10.70 7.59
N ILE A 202 2.31 -9.48 7.24
CA ILE A 202 0.97 -9.21 6.75
C ILE A 202 0.94 -8.06 5.74
N ALA A 203 0.14 -8.22 4.68
CA ALA A 203 -0.16 -7.17 3.73
C ALA A 203 -1.65 -6.89 3.69
N PHE A 204 -2.03 -5.61 3.74
CA PHE A 204 -3.41 -5.16 3.52
C PHE A 204 -3.49 -4.49 2.16
N LEU A 205 -4.28 -5.05 1.25
CA LEU A 205 -4.32 -4.63 -0.15
C LEU A 205 -5.76 -4.39 -0.60
N GLY A 206 -5.95 -3.55 -1.61
CA GLY A 206 -7.24 -3.38 -2.26
C GLY A 206 -7.58 -4.58 -3.17
N ALA A 207 -8.88 -4.74 -3.49
CA ALA A 207 -9.34 -5.66 -4.52
C ALA A 207 -10.35 -4.97 -5.42
N GLY A 208 -10.19 -5.12 -6.74
CA GLY A 208 -11.16 -4.65 -7.72
C GLY A 208 -12.20 -5.71 -8.02
N GLU A 209 -11.77 -6.92 -8.34
CA GLU A 209 -12.60 -8.10 -8.55
C GLU A 209 -12.04 -9.30 -7.79
N VAL A 210 -12.90 -10.22 -7.38
CA VAL A 210 -12.56 -11.47 -6.69
C VAL A 210 -13.39 -12.60 -7.31
N ASP A 211 -12.79 -13.75 -7.64
CA ASP A 211 -13.51 -14.92 -8.14
C ASP A 211 -13.58 -16.08 -7.12
N ALA A 212 -14.29 -17.14 -7.49
CA ALA A 212 -14.51 -18.31 -6.62
C ALA A 212 -13.20 -19.03 -6.23
N ALA A 213 -12.16 -18.94 -7.05
CA ALA A 213 -10.84 -19.52 -6.76
C ALA A 213 -9.98 -18.59 -5.87
N GLY A 214 -10.53 -17.44 -5.46
CA GLY A 214 -9.83 -16.43 -4.68
C GLY A 214 -8.81 -15.62 -5.46
N ASN A 215 -8.85 -15.65 -6.79
CA ASN A 215 -8.04 -14.75 -7.59
C ASN A 215 -8.53 -13.32 -7.43
N VAL A 216 -7.59 -12.36 -7.52
CA VAL A 216 -7.90 -10.93 -7.44
C VAL A 216 -7.39 -10.20 -8.68
N ASN A 217 -8.20 -9.30 -9.19
CA ASN A 217 -7.85 -8.32 -10.22
C ASN A 217 -7.80 -6.91 -9.63
N VAL A 218 -6.68 -6.21 -9.90
CA VAL A 218 -6.51 -4.78 -9.64
C VAL A 218 -5.89 -4.05 -10.84
N SER A 219 -5.51 -4.76 -11.89
CA SER A 219 -4.61 -4.26 -12.94
C SER A 219 -5.28 -3.97 -14.28
N LYS A 220 -6.47 -4.53 -14.55
CA LYS A 220 -7.17 -4.34 -15.81
C LYS A 220 -8.69 -4.32 -15.62
N PHE A 221 -9.37 -3.32 -16.20
CA PHE A 221 -10.82 -3.15 -16.15
C PHE A 221 -11.31 -2.64 -17.51
N GLY A 222 -11.81 -3.55 -18.34
CA GLY A 222 -12.19 -3.25 -19.71
C GLY A 222 -11.02 -2.66 -20.51
N PRO A 223 -11.16 -1.46 -21.09
CA PRO A 223 -10.10 -0.82 -21.85
C PRO A 223 -9.01 -0.18 -20.95
N LYS A 224 -9.23 -0.08 -19.64
CA LYS A 224 -8.31 0.56 -18.72
C LYS A 224 -7.30 -0.44 -18.16
N PHE A 225 -6.03 -0.19 -18.42
CA PHE A 225 -4.90 -0.86 -17.78
C PHE A 225 -4.37 0.01 -16.65
N ALA A 226 -4.64 -0.38 -15.41
CA ALA A 226 -4.12 0.32 -14.24
C ALA A 226 -2.66 -0.10 -13.92
N GLY A 227 -2.29 -1.31 -14.35
CA GLY A 227 -1.02 -1.94 -14.00
C GLY A 227 -1.05 -2.57 -12.61
N CYS A 228 -0.05 -3.39 -12.33
CA CYS A 228 0.06 -4.12 -11.05
C CYS A 228 0.98 -3.43 -10.03
N GLY A 229 1.96 -2.63 -10.48
CA GLY A 229 2.99 -2.08 -9.57
C GLY A 229 3.65 -3.20 -8.75
N GLY A 230 3.83 -2.95 -7.46
CA GLY A 230 4.36 -3.93 -6.49
C GLY A 230 3.37 -4.98 -5.98
N PHE A 231 2.11 -4.92 -6.42
CA PHE A 231 1.03 -5.76 -5.89
C PHE A 231 1.35 -7.26 -5.96
N ILE A 232 1.94 -7.74 -7.06
CA ILE A 232 2.26 -9.16 -7.25
C ILE A 232 3.30 -9.60 -6.24
N ASN A 233 4.43 -8.89 -6.13
CA ASN A 233 5.53 -9.22 -5.21
C ASN A 233 5.04 -9.23 -3.76
N ILE A 234 4.28 -8.22 -3.37
CA ILE A 234 3.74 -8.08 -2.01
C ILE A 234 2.73 -9.19 -1.71
N SER A 235 1.69 -9.33 -2.55
CA SER A 235 0.58 -10.23 -2.28
C SER A 235 0.94 -11.71 -2.36
N GLN A 236 1.88 -12.07 -3.24
CA GLN A 236 2.26 -13.47 -3.43
C GLN A 236 3.37 -13.93 -2.46
N ASN A 237 4.00 -13.01 -1.72
CA ASN A 237 5.11 -13.33 -0.82
C ASN A 237 4.86 -12.99 0.65
N ALA A 238 3.87 -12.18 0.99
CA ALA A 238 3.47 -11.97 2.38
C ALA A 238 2.93 -13.27 3.01
N ARG A 239 3.16 -13.46 4.31
CA ARG A 239 2.65 -14.62 5.05
C ARG A 239 1.14 -14.60 5.21
N GLN A 240 0.58 -13.40 5.36
CA GLN A 240 -0.86 -13.16 5.37
C GLN A 240 -1.21 -12.03 4.41
N VAL A 241 -2.33 -12.17 3.71
CA VAL A 241 -2.87 -11.13 2.82
C VAL A 241 -4.32 -10.88 3.18
N ILE A 242 -4.63 -9.63 3.50
CA ILE A 242 -5.97 -9.18 3.79
C ILE A 242 -6.42 -8.22 2.70
N PHE A 243 -7.31 -8.66 1.84
CA PHE A 243 -7.92 -7.82 0.84
C PHE A 243 -9.03 -6.97 1.46
N CYS A 244 -8.87 -5.65 1.44
CA CYS A 244 -9.79 -4.66 1.97
C CYS A 244 -10.58 -4.06 0.82
N THR A 245 -11.86 -4.40 0.69
CA THR A 245 -12.68 -3.97 -0.44
C THR A 245 -14.14 -3.79 -0.07
N THR A 246 -14.87 -2.92 -0.76
CA THR A 246 -16.33 -2.90 -0.67
C THR A 246 -16.90 -4.14 -1.34
N PHE A 247 -18.07 -4.59 -0.91
CA PHE A 247 -18.70 -5.78 -1.49
C PHE A 247 -19.20 -5.53 -2.92
N THR A 248 -19.78 -4.35 -3.15
CA THR A 248 -20.14 -3.86 -4.48
C THR A 248 -19.55 -2.46 -4.69
N ALA A 249 -19.51 -1.99 -5.92
CA ALA A 249 -19.02 -0.66 -6.29
C ALA A 249 -20.13 0.19 -6.95
N ASP A 250 -19.78 1.44 -7.29
CA ASP A 250 -20.63 2.38 -8.03
C ASP A 250 -21.96 2.69 -7.33
N GLY A 251 -21.87 3.40 -6.23
CA GLY A 251 -23.02 3.97 -5.56
C GLY A 251 -23.47 3.24 -4.30
N LEU A 252 -22.68 2.30 -3.77
CA LEU A 252 -22.94 1.67 -2.47
C LEU A 252 -23.00 2.75 -1.37
N LYS A 253 -24.12 2.76 -0.62
CA LYS A 253 -24.31 3.60 0.56
C LYS A 253 -24.75 2.73 1.73
N ILE A 254 -24.12 2.95 2.86
CA ILE A 254 -24.43 2.24 4.11
C ILE A 254 -24.70 3.22 5.25
N ALA A 255 -25.31 2.71 6.30
CA ALA A 255 -25.41 3.36 7.60
C ALA A 255 -25.03 2.35 8.70
N ALA A 256 -24.39 2.85 9.76
CA ALA A 256 -24.18 2.10 10.99
C ALA A 256 -25.18 2.64 12.03
N VAL A 257 -26.16 1.83 12.44
CA VAL A 257 -27.20 2.22 13.39
C VAL A 257 -27.31 1.14 14.45
N ASP A 258 -27.27 1.53 15.72
CA ASP A 258 -27.36 0.62 16.87
C ASP A 258 -26.35 -0.56 16.77
N ASN A 259 -25.11 -0.24 16.38
CA ASN A 259 -24.02 -1.21 16.19
C ASN A 259 -24.35 -2.29 15.13
N ARG A 260 -25.17 -1.97 14.16
CA ARG A 260 -25.58 -2.84 13.05
C ARG A 260 -25.36 -2.14 11.72
N LEU A 261 -25.02 -2.90 10.71
CA LEU A 261 -24.91 -2.40 9.35
C LEU A 261 -26.29 -2.39 8.67
N GLN A 262 -26.59 -1.29 7.98
CA GLN A 262 -27.72 -1.17 7.09
C GLN A 262 -27.23 -0.76 5.69
N ILE A 263 -27.69 -1.45 4.66
CA ILE A 263 -27.44 -1.09 3.26
C ILE A 263 -28.55 -0.14 2.84
N ALA A 264 -28.21 1.15 2.75
CA ALA A 264 -29.17 2.18 2.32
C ALA A 264 -29.35 2.18 0.79
N GLN A 265 -28.29 1.85 0.05
CA GLN A 265 -28.31 1.72 -1.40
C GLN A 265 -27.24 0.69 -1.82
N GLU A 266 -27.64 -0.28 -2.64
CA GLU A 266 -26.70 -1.26 -3.21
C GLU A 266 -25.87 -0.64 -4.32
N GLY A 267 -24.61 -1.07 -4.45
CA GLY A 267 -23.75 -0.70 -5.57
C GLY A 267 -24.20 -1.39 -6.87
N LYS A 268 -23.93 -0.74 -7.99
CA LYS A 268 -24.35 -1.24 -9.32
C LYS A 268 -23.40 -2.30 -9.89
N THR A 269 -22.13 -2.30 -9.45
CA THR A 269 -21.07 -3.16 -9.98
C THR A 269 -20.72 -4.24 -8.96
N ALA A 270 -20.89 -5.50 -9.36
CA ALA A 270 -20.46 -6.65 -8.55
C ALA A 270 -18.92 -6.74 -8.57
N LYS A 271 -18.35 -7.02 -7.41
CA LYS A 271 -16.89 -7.27 -7.27
C LYS A 271 -16.57 -8.74 -7.05
N PHE A 272 -17.53 -9.53 -6.58
CA PHE A 272 -17.41 -10.98 -6.50
C PHE A 272 -18.00 -11.57 -7.79
N VAL A 273 -17.10 -11.83 -8.76
CA VAL A 273 -17.43 -12.17 -10.14
C VAL A 273 -17.15 -13.64 -10.43
N GLU A 274 -17.81 -14.21 -11.45
CA GLU A 274 -17.59 -15.61 -11.85
C GLU A 274 -16.12 -15.88 -12.18
N LYS A 275 -15.50 -14.94 -12.90
CA LYS A 275 -14.07 -14.97 -13.27
C LYS A 275 -13.53 -13.55 -13.33
N VAL A 276 -12.41 -13.30 -12.67
CA VAL A 276 -11.70 -12.01 -12.76
C VAL A 276 -11.24 -11.74 -14.18
N GLU A 277 -11.28 -10.48 -14.62
CA GLU A 277 -10.86 -10.11 -15.98
C GLU A 277 -9.36 -10.37 -16.19
N GLN A 278 -8.56 -10.15 -15.16
CA GLN A 278 -7.13 -10.46 -15.14
C GLN A 278 -6.71 -10.97 -13.76
N ILE A 279 -5.89 -12.02 -13.73
CA ILE A 279 -5.33 -12.53 -12.47
C ILE A 279 -4.11 -11.67 -12.12
N THR A 280 -4.27 -10.75 -11.14
CA THR A 280 -3.15 -10.02 -10.55
C THR A 280 -2.62 -10.73 -9.30
N PHE A 281 -3.50 -11.37 -8.53
CA PHE A 281 -3.17 -12.30 -7.44
C PHE A 281 -3.76 -13.67 -7.75
N SER A 282 -2.97 -14.71 -7.60
CA SER A 282 -3.39 -16.09 -7.80
C SER A 282 -3.72 -16.78 -6.48
N GLY A 283 -5.01 -17.10 -6.28
CA GLY A 283 -5.45 -17.86 -5.12
C GLY A 283 -4.84 -19.26 -5.05
N LYS A 284 -4.71 -19.93 -6.21
CA LYS A 284 -4.05 -21.24 -6.30
C LYS A 284 -2.62 -21.19 -5.79
N TYR A 285 -1.83 -20.22 -6.26
CA TYR A 285 -0.42 -20.08 -5.84
C TYR A 285 -0.31 -19.77 -4.35
N ALA A 286 -1.21 -18.93 -3.81
CA ALA A 286 -1.25 -18.64 -2.38
C ALA A 286 -1.53 -19.89 -1.52
N LEU A 287 -2.45 -20.75 -1.95
CA LEU A 287 -2.74 -22.02 -1.29
C LEU A 287 -1.53 -22.99 -1.33
N GLU A 288 -0.84 -23.06 -2.47
CA GLU A 288 0.37 -23.88 -2.62
C GLU A 288 1.50 -23.41 -1.68
N LYS A 289 1.62 -22.09 -1.48
CA LYS A 289 2.58 -21.50 -0.52
C LYS A 289 2.13 -21.55 0.94
N GLY A 290 0.88 -21.88 1.23
CA GLY A 290 0.33 -21.84 2.59
C GLY A 290 0.06 -20.43 3.11
N THR A 291 -0.09 -19.45 2.22
CA THR A 291 -0.43 -18.06 2.57
C THR A 291 -1.85 -17.99 3.13
N VAL A 292 -2.02 -17.33 4.27
CA VAL A 292 -3.36 -17.06 4.82
C VAL A 292 -3.98 -15.86 4.07
N VAL A 293 -5.14 -16.08 3.44
CA VAL A 293 -5.79 -15.03 2.64
C VAL A 293 -7.21 -14.79 3.12
N LYS A 294 -7.53 -13.53 3.41
CA LYS A 294 -8.89 -13.10 3.77
C LYS A 294 -9.34 -11.93 2.89
N TYR A 295 -10.64 -11.88 2.64
CA TYR A 295 -11.30 -10.82 1.90
C TYR A 295 -12.30 -10.16 2.84
N VAL A 296 -11.98 -8.94 3.27
CA VAL A 296 -12.76 -8.18 4.24
C VAL A 296 -13.57 -7.13 3.50
N THR A 297 -14.89 -7.22 3.67
CA THR A 297 -15.83 -6.23 3.19
C THR A 297 -16.59 -5.60 4.35
N GLU A 298 -17.40 -4.59 4.08
CA GLU A 298 -18.26 -3.97 5.09
C GLU A 298 -19.32 -4.93 5.66
N ARG A 299 -19.71 -5.98 4.91
CA ARG A 299 -20.83 -6.86 5.25
C ARG A 299 -20.45 -8.30 5.54
N GLY A 300 -19.27 -8.77 5.09
CA GLY A 300 -18.83 -10.15 5.31
C GLY A 300 -17.33 -10.30 5.17
N VAL A 301 -16.80 -11.36 5.78
CA VAL A 301 -15.40 -11.79 5.63
C VAL A 301 -15.37 -13.15 4.99
N PHE A 302 -14.56 -13.28 3.96
CA PHE A 302 -14.28 -14.54 3.30
C PHE A 302 -12.84 -14.95 3.58
N GLN A 303 -12.59 -16.25 3.63
CA GLN A 303 -11.26 -16.84 3.71
C GLN A 303 -11.03 -17.74 2.51
N LEU A 304 -9.83 -17.72 1.97
CA LEU A 304 -9.43 -18.66 0.93
C LEU A 304 -9.08 -20.00 1.58
N GLU A 305 -9.78 -21.06 1.18
CA GLU A 305 -9.57 -22.43 1.58
C GLU A 305 -9.29 -23.31 0.37
N LYS A 306 -8.84 -24.56 0.59
CA LYS A 306 -8.52 -25.48 -0.51
C LYS A 306 -9.66 -25.70 -1.49
N GLU A 307 -10.89 -25.67 -0.97
CA GLU A 307 -12.11 -25.86 -1.75
C GLU A 307 -12.68 -24.55 -2.32
N GLY A 308 -11.99 -23.44 -2.18
CA GLY A 308 -12.38 -22.12 -2.71
C GLY A 308 -12.72 -21.09 -1.63
N LEU A 309 -13.35 -20.03 -2.06
CA LEU A 309 -13.71 -18.89 -1.22
C LEU A 309 -14.82 -19.29 -0.24
N THR A 310 -14.57 -19.12 1.06
CA THR A 310 -15.48 -19.53 2.14
C THR A 310 -15.92 -18.32 2.97
N LEU A 311 -17.24 -18.07 3.10
CA LEU A 311 -17.79 -17.05 3.97
C LEU A 311 -17.66 -17.49 5.44
N THR A 312 -16.96 -16.71 6.25
CA THR A 312 -16.65 -17.03 7.66
C THR A 312 -17.30 -16.09 8.66
N GLU A 313 -17.56 -14.84 8.26
CA GLU A 313 -18.18 -13.84 9.13
C GLU A 313 -19.21 -12.98 8.38
N ILE A 314 -20.21 -12.51 9.12
CA ILE A 314 -21.29 -11.65 8.62
C ILE A 314 -21.44 -10.45 9.54
N ALA A 315 -21.66 -9.26 8.99
CA ALA A 315 -21.95 -8.07 9.78
C ALA A 315 -23.32 -8.16 10.48
N PRO A 316 -23.45 -7.69 11.71
CA PRO A 316 -24.75 -7.56 12.35
C PRO A 316 -25.70 -6.70 11.50
N GLY A 317 -26.92 -7.16 11.28
CA GLY A 317 -27.93 -6.47 10.48
C GLY A 317 -28.01 -6.89 9.02
N ILE A 318 -27.10 -7.75 8.55
CA ILE A 318 -27.04 -8.28 7.19
C ILE A 318 -27.76 -9.62 7.11
N ASP A 319 -28.61 -9.76 6.10
CA ASP A 319 -29.22 -11.03 5.71
C ASP A 319 -28.26 -11.75 4.74
N MET A 320 -27.83 -12.96 5.12
CA MET A 320 -26.81 -13.70 4.39
C MET A 320 -27.23 -14.01 2.95
N GLU A 321 -28.46 -14.47 2.76
CA GLU A 321 -28.95 -14.86 1.43
C GLU A 321 -29.11 -13.62 0.54
N ARG A 322 -29.96 -12.68 0.95
CA ARG A 322 -30.30 -11.48 0.18
C ARG A 322 -29.14 -10.54 -0.05
N ASP A 323 -28.32 -10.28 1.00
CA ASP A 323 -27.34 -9.20 0.99
C ASP A 323 -25.94 -9.67 0.60
N ILE A 324 -25.68 -10.99 0.63
CA ILE A 324 -24.38 -11.59 0.27
C ILE A 324 -24.54 -12.57 -0.90
N LEU A 325 -25.21 -13.72 -0.69
CA LEU A 325 -25.17 -14.82 -1.64
C LEU A 325 -25.86 -14.48 -2.97
N ASP A 326 -26.98 -13.77 -2.95
CA ASP A 326 -27.71 -13.33 -4.14
C ASP A 326 -27.00 -12.18 -4.90
N ARG A 327 -25.97 -11.58 -4.30
CA ARG A 327 -25.19 -10.47 -4.90
C ARG A 327 -23.87 -10.90 -5.51
N MET A 328 -23.49 -12.17 -5.33
CA MET A 328 -22.28 -12.74 -5.92
C MET A 328 -22.61 -13.44 -7.26
N GLN A 329 -21.70 -13.37 -8.20
CA GLN A 329 -21.86 -14.09 -9.47
C GLN A 329 -21.49 -15.58 -9.37
N PHE A 330 -21.07 -16.04 -8.20
CA PHE A 330 -20.84 -17.43 -7.87
C PHE A 330 -21.32 -17.73 -6.45
N LYS A 331 -21.51 -19.01 -6.11
CA LYS A 331 -21.87 -19.42 -4.75
C LYS A 331 -20.57 -19.76 -3.98
N PRO A 332 -20.20 -18.95 -2.96
CA PRO A 332 -19.09 -19.31 -2.09
C PRO A 332 -19.48 -20.48 -1.19
N ARG A 333 -18.50 -21.13 -0.60
CA ARG A 333 -18.77 -21.99 0.56
C ARG A 333 -19.17 -21.13 1.75
N VAL A 334 -19.95 -21.70 2.63
CA VAL A 334 -20.36 -21.05 3.87
C VAL A 334 -20.03 -22.01 5.01
N VAL A 335 -19.34 -21.52 6.04
CA VAL A 335 -19.13 -22.33 7.25
C VAL A 335 -20.48 -22.66 7.91
N ALA A 336 -20.57 -23.77 8.65
CA ALA A 336 -21.84 -24.23 9.25
C ALA A 336 -22.57 -23.14 10.06
N SER A 337 -21.83 -22.22 10.67
CA SER A 337 -22.36 -21.06 11.40
C SER A 337 -21.39 -19.89 11.26
N PRO A 338 -21.58 -18.99 10.27
CA PRO A 338 -20.77 -17.80 10.15
C PRO A 338 -20.81 -16.95 11.43
N LYS A 339 -19.65 -16.49 11.88
CA LYS A 339 -19.56 -15.64 13.06
C LYS A 339 -20.17 -14.28 12.77
N LEU A 340 -20.78 -13.67 13.76
CA LEU A 340 -21.10 -12.24 13.67
C LEU A 340 -19.80 -11.44 13.90
N MET A 341 -19.58 -10.44 13.06
CA MET A 341 -18.53 -9.45 13.30
C MET A 341 -18.78 -8.76 14.64
N ASN A 342 -17.69 -8.38 15.34
CA ASN A 342 -17.80 -7.65 16.60
C ASN A 342 -18.65 -6.37 16.40
N PRO A 343 -19.76 -6.18 17.15
CA PRO A 343 -20.62 -4.99 17.02
C PRO A 343 -19.86 -3.67 17.21
N ALA A 344 -18.77 -3.66 17.98
CA ALA A 344 -17.95 -2.48 18.18
C ALA A 344 -17.35 -1.91 16.88
N ILE A 345 -17.23 -2.73 15.83
CA ILE A 345 -16.79 -2.27 14.49
C ILE A 345 -17.73 -1.19 13.94
N PHE A 346 -19.01 -1.27 14.27
CA PHE A 346 -20.11 -0.42 13.78
C PHE A 346 -20.49 0.70 14.76
N SER A 347 -19.77 0.84 15.89
CA SER A 347 -20.04 1.88 16.89
C SER A 347 -19.32 3.19 16.56
N GLU A 348 -19.83 4.32 17.03
CA GLU A 348 -19.19 5.63 16.88
C GLU A 348 -17.85 5.74 17.64
N GLY A 349 -17.73 5.13 18.81
CA GLY A 349 -16.55 5.22 19.67
C GLY A 349 -15.39 4.32 19.22
N LYS A 350 -14.38 4.18 20.07
CA LYS A 350 -13.29 3.19 19.92
C LYS A 350 -13.86 1.78 20.08
N MET A 351 -13.23 0.81 19.42
CA MET A 351 -13.59 -0.61 19.60
C MET A 351 -13.09 -1.18 20.94
N ASN A 352 -12.06 -0.54 21.53
CA ASN A 352 -11.41 -0.99 22.78
C ASN A 352 -10.85 -2.43 22.67
N ILE A 353 -10.10 -2.69 21.60
CA ILE A 353 -9.55 -4.01 21.28
C ILE A 353 -8.26 -4.35 22.06
N ASN A 354 -7.77 -3.43 22.89
CA ASN A 354 -6.62 -3.60 23.77
C ASN A 354 -7.04 -4.07 25.18
N GLY A 355 -8.05 -4.94 25.25
CA GLY A 355 -8.46 -5.55 26.51
C GLY A 355 -7.54 -6.69 26.96
#